data_8ea7321a68362fc21f27b77db2e8aa42
#
_entry.id   8ea7321a68362fc21f27b77db2e8aa42
#
_cell.length_a   1.000
_cell.length_b   1.000
_cell.length_c   1.000
_cell.angle_alpha   90.00
_cell.angle_beta   90.00
_cell.angle_gamma   90.00
#
_symmetry.space_group_name_H-M   'P 1'
#
loop_
_entity.id
_entity.type
_entity.pdbx_description
1 polymer ?
#
loop_
_entity_poly.entity_id
_entity_poly.type
_entity_poly.pdbx_seq_one_letter_code
_entity_poly.pdbx_strand_id
1 'polypeptide(L)'
;KRDITAYHYGTGETELLFVGGIHGGYEWNTVLVAYKLMDYLAANTDVIPKNIKITVIPVLNPDGLNRVVGTTSRFTQADVSASTDLIVAGRFNANGVDLNRNFDCDWQTKGVWQKTTVSGGTAVFSEPESQAIKAYVETSKPTAVVVWYSSAGGVFASSCHNGVSAETQALTKAYAVASGYKPYNSFDFYEITGDMVNWLAKENIQAISVLLTTHSDVEWGKNLAGVKALFTHYTK
;
A
#
# COMPACT_ATOMS: atom_id res chain seq x y z
N LYS A 1 16.76 -14.36 3.33
CA LYS A 1 16.05 -13.19 2.79
C LYS A 1 14.92 -13.68 1.90
N ARG A 2 13.77 -13.00 1.95
CA ARG A 2 12.62 -13.25 1.08
C ARG A 2 12.56 -12.15 0.03
N ASP A 3 12.16 -12.51 -1.20
CA ASP A 3 12.10 -11.56 -2.31
C ASP A 3 10.83 -10.73 -2.26
N ILE A 4 10.94 -9.47 -2.68
CA ILE A 4 9.81 -8.59 -3.01
C ILE A 4 9.75 -8.53 -4.53
N THR A 5 8.59 -8.86 -5.09
CA THR A 5 8.42 -8.93 -6.55
C THR A 5 7.45 -7.87 -7.04
N ALA A 6 7.83 -7.15 -8.07
CA ALA A 6 6.96 -6.23 -8.81
C ALA A 6 6.47 -6.91 -10.09
N TYR A 7 5.17 -6.85 -10.35
CA TYR A 7 4.51 -7.41 -11.54
C TYR A 7 4.01 -6.28 -12.42
N HIS A 8 4.28 -6.36 -13.72
CA HIS A 8 3.99 -5.28 -14.67
C HIS A 8 2.93 -5.69 -15.68
N TYR A 9 2.00 -4.76 -15.98
CA TYR A 9 0.92 -4.91 -16.94
C TYR A 9 0.80 -3.65 -17.78
N GLY A 10 0.58 -3.79 -19.08
CA GLY A 10 0.60 -2.67 -20.02
C GLY A 10 2.01 -2.14 -20.29
N THR A 11 2.13 -1.21 -21.24
CA THR A 11 3.41 -0.70 -21.73
C THR A 11 3.45 0.82 -21.86
N GLY A 12 2.44 1.52 -21.29
CA GLY A 12 2.38 2.98 -21.35
C GLY A 12 3.43 3.67 -20.49
N GLU A 13 3.60 4.96 -20.68
CA GLU A 13 4.56 5.78 -19.93
C GLU A 13 4.03 6.23 -18.57
N THR A 14 2.70 6.33 -18.42
CA THR A 14 2.06 6.70 -17.14
C THR A 14 2.01 5.50 -16.22
N GLU A 15 2.91 5.43 -15.25
CA GLU A 15 2.95 4.31 -14.31
C GLU A 15 2.04 4.55 -13.10
N LEU A 16 1.14 3.59 -12.84
CA LEU A 16 0.35 3.49 -11.61
C LEU A 16 0.87 2.31 -10.80
N LEU A 17 1.39 2.60 -9.60
CA LEU A 17 1.93 1.61 -8.68
C LEU A 17 0.90 1.26 -7.61
N PHE A 18 0.64 -0.03 -7.43
CA PHE A 18 -0.25 -0.58 -6.40
C PHE A 18 0.55 -1.47 -5.44
N VAL A 19 0.44 -1.19 -4.14
CA VAL A 19 1.20 -1.88 -3.10
C VAL A 19 0.27 -2.49 -2.07
N GLY A 20 0.43 -3.78 -1.83
CA GLY A 20 -0.22 -4.51 -0.75
C GLY A 20 0.78 -5.02 0.29
N GLY A 21 0.28 -5.44 1.44
CA GLY A 21 1.04 -6.18 2.43
C GLY A 21 2.21 -5.45 3.07
N ILE A 22 2.18 -4.13 3.21
CA ILE A 22 3.20 -3.38 3.97
C ILE A 22 3.20 -3.80 5.45
N HIS A 23 2.03 -4.13 6.01
CA HIS A 23 1.88 -4.71 7.35
C HIS A 23 1.76 -6.25 7.30
N GLY A 24 2.29 -6.87 6.25
CA GLY A 24 2.41 -8.31 6.10
C GLY A 24 1.14 -9.08 6.44
N GLY A 25 1.27 -10.04 7.35
CA GLY A 25 0.14 -10.89 7.75
C GLY A 25 -0.87 -10.23 8.69
N TYR A 26 -0.57 -9.07 9.30
CA TYR A 26 -1.55 -8.32 10.08
C TYR A 26 -2.67 -7.77 9.18
N GLU A 27 -2.33 -7.34 7.98
CA GLU A 27 -3.25 -6.86 6.96
C GLU A 27 -3.24 -7.76 5.71
N TRP A 28 -3.27 -9.09 5.94
CA TRP A 28 -3.21 -10.12 4.89
C TRP A 28 -4.26 -9.93 3.79
N ASN A 29 -5.42 -9.34 4.12
CA ASN A 29 -6.47 -9.06 3.15
C ASN A 29 -6.05 -8.06 2.07
N THR A 30 -5.11 -7.15 2.36
CA THR A 30 -4.56 -6.22 1.36
C THR A 30 -3.69 -6.92 0.33
N VAL A 31 -3.01 -8.00 0.72
CA VAL A 31 -2.27 -8.88 -0.19
C VAL A 31 -3.24 -9.59 -1.15
N LEU A 32 -4.38 -10.06 -0.64
CA LEU A 32 -5.41 -10.69 -1.48
C LEU A 32 -6.07 -9.70 -2.44
N VAL A 33 -6.24 -8.41 -2.06
CA VAL A 33 -6.68 -7.36 -3.00
C VAL A 33 -5.69 -7.24 -4.15
N ALA A 34 -4.40 -7.16 -3.84
CA ALA A 34 -3.34 -7.06 -4.85
C ALA A 34 -3.32 -8.28 -5.79
N TYR A 35 -3.42 -9.50 -5.26
CA TYR A 35 -3.51 -10.71 -6.08
C TYR A 35 -4.77 -10.74 -6.94
N LYS A 36 -5.93 -10.30 -6.43
CA LYS A 36 -7.15 -10.19 -7.24
C LYS A 36 -6.99 -9.16 -8.36
N LEU A 37 -6.30 -8.04 -8.12
CA LEU A 37 -5.97 -7.09 -9.18
C LEU A 37 -5.10 -7.74 -10.26
N MET A 38 -4.04 -8.47 -9.87
CA MET A 38 -3.17 -9.18 -10.80
C MET A 38 -3.95 -10.18 -11.66
N ASP A 39 -4.85 -10.98 -11.05
CA ASP A 39 -5.69 -11.95 -11.77
C ASP A 39 -6.64 -11.25 -12.75
N TYR A 40 -7.24 -10.14 -12.31
CA TYR A 40 -8.13 -9.35 -13.16
C TYR A 40 -7.39 -8.78 -14.38
N LEU A 41 -6.20 -8.20 -14.18
CA LEU A 41 -5.39 -7.62 -15.26
C LEU A 41 -4.87 -8.68 -16.23
N ALA A 42 -4.48 -9.86 -15.73
CA ALA A 42 -4.04 -10.98 -16.57
C ALA A 42 -5.18 -11.54 -17.45
N ALA A 43 -6.40 -11.56 -16.91
CA ALA A 43 -7.58 -12.06 -17.63
C ALA A 43 -8.22 -11.01 -18.56
N ASN A 44 -7.91 -9.72 -18.40
CA ASN A 44 -8.56 -8.61 -19.11
C ASN A 44 -7.51 -7.57 -19.56
N THR A 45 -6.59 -7.98 -20.43
CA THR A 45 -5.46 -7.12 -20.84
C THR A 45 -5.88 -5.87 -21.63
N ASP A 46 -7.04 -5.89 -22.25
CA ASP A 46 -7.64 -4.80 -23.03
C ASP A 46 -8.25 -3.67 -22.17
N VAL A 47 -8.43 -3.91 -20.87
CA VAL A 47 -8.94 -2.85 -19.97
C VAL A 47 -7.87 -1.82 -19.59
N ILE A 48 -6.59 -2.11 -19.86
CA ILE A 48 -5.49 -1.20 -19.56
C ILE A 48 -5.35 -0.18 -20.68
N PRO A 49 -5.54 1.12 -20.43
CA PRO A 49 -5.33 2.14 -21.45
C PRO A 49 -3.90 2.11 -21.99
N LYS A 50 -3.74 2.39 -23.31
CA LYS A 50 -2.44 2.27 -24.00
C LYS A 50 -1.34 3.16 -23.41
N ASN A 51 -1.70 4.29 -22.82
CA ASN A 51 -0.74 5.19 -22.17
C ASN A 51 -0.39 4.79 -20.73
N ILE A 52 -1.02 3.73 -20.18
CA ILE A 52 -0.84 3.31 -18.78
C ILE A 52 0.02 2.05 -18.71
N LYS A 53 0.95 2.04 -17.75
CA LYS A 53 1.62 0.88 -17.19
C LYS A 53 1.15 0.70 -15.75
N ILE A 54 0.80 -0.51 -15.39
CA ILE A 54 0.41 -0.86 -14.02
C ILE A 54 1.50 -1.72 -13.42
N THR A 55 1.96 -1.35 -12.24
CA THR A 55 2.84 -2.19 -11.43
C THR A 55 2.12 -2.58 -10.16
N VAL A 56 2.20 -3.86 -9.80
CA VAL A 56 1.65 -4.39 -8.55
C VAL A 56 2.76 -5.04 -7.75
N ILE A 57 2.94 -4.57 -6.51
CA ILE A 57 3.78 -5.22 -5.49
C ILE A 57 2.81 -5.79 -4.45
N PRO A 58 2.48 -7.10 -4.54
CA PRO A 58 1.44 -7.66 -3.69
C PRO A 58 1.86 -7.84 -2.23
N VAL A 59 3.17 -8.00 -1.97
CA VAL A 59 3.70 -8.29 -0.63
C VAL A 59 4.94 -7.45 -0.39
N LEU A 60 4.79 -6.33 0.31
CA LEU A 60 5.94 -5.48 0.67
C LEU A 60 6.64 -5.99 1.94
N ASN A 61 5.93 -6.67 2.85
CA ASN A 61 6.48 -7.33 4.04
C ASN A 61 6.34 -8.86 3.95
N PRO A 62 7.23 -9.53 3.23
CA PRO A 62 7.13 -10.99 3.05
C PRO A 62 7.40 -11.76 4.35
N ASP A 63 8.19 -11.24 5.26
CA ASP A 63 8.48 -11.89 6.54
C ASP A 63 7.24 -11.88 7.46
N GLY A 64 6.57 -10.73 7.55
CA GLY A 64 5.32 -10.59 8.30
C GLY A 64 4.21 -11.45 7.72
N LEU A 65 4.08 -11.52 6.39
CA LEU A 65 3.11 -12.39 5.74
C LEU A 65 3.39 -13.87 6.05
N ASN A 66 4.62 -14.33 5.83
CA ASN A 66 5.00 -15.72 6.06
C ASN A 66 4.75 -16.18 7.50
N ARG A 67 4.89 -15.28 8.48
CA ARG A 67 4.63 -15.57 9.89
C ARG A 67 3.18 -15.98 10.15
N VAL A 68 2.25 -15.43 9.37
CA VAL A 68 0.80 -15.60 9.57
C VAL A 68 0.21 -16.69 8.67
N VAL A 69 0.65 -16.76 7.41
CA VAL A 69 0.07 -17.67 6.41
C VAL A 69 1.02 -18.80 5.98
N GLY A 70 2.26 -18.84 6.50
CA GLY A 70 3.23 -19.88 6.19
C GLY A 70 3.88 -19.82 4.81
N THR A 71 3.56 -18.80 4.00
CA THR A 71 4.12 -18.60 2.66
C THR A 71 4.30 -17.12 2.34
N THR A 72 5.08 -16.78 1.30
CA THR A 72 5.16 -15.44 0.70
C THR A 72 4.52 -15.40 -0.69
N SER A 73 3.96 -16.55 -1.12
CA SER A 73 3.27 -16.72 -2.38
C SER A 73 1.75 -16.58 -2.20
N ARG A 74 0.99 -16.99 -3.20
CA ARG A 74 -0.47 -17.00 -3.14
C ARG A 74 -0.99 -17.89 -2.03
N PHE A 75 -2.01 -17.41 -1.36
CA PHE A 75 -2.69 -18.07 -0.26
C PHE A 75 -4.19 -17.71 -0.29
N THR A 76 -4.95 -18.35 0.55
CA THR A 76 -6.39 -18.09 0.77
C THR A 76 -6.64 -17.67 2.21
N GLN A 77 -7.81 -17.17 2.49
CA GLN A 77 -8.21 -16.85 3.87
C GLN A 77 -8.14 -18.07 4.81
N ALA A 78 -8.30 -19.27 4.28
CA ALA A 78 -8.22 -20.50 5.08
C ALA A 78 -6.78 -20.80 5.60
N ASP A 79 -5.77 -20.22 4.94
CA ASP A 79 -4.35 -20.40 5.32
C ASP A 79 -3.92 -19.41 6.43
N VAL A 80 -4.79 -18.45 6.78
CA VAL A 80 -4.49 -17.42 7.79
C VAL A 80 -4.56 -18.06 9.18
N SER A 81 -3.52 -17.84 9.97
CA SER A 81 -3.47 -18.33 11.36
C SER A 81 -4.65 -17.80 12.18
N ALA A 82 -5.22 -18.66 13.01
CA ALA A 82 -6.24 -18.27 14.00
C ALA A 82 -5.62 -17.59 15.24
N SER A 83 -4.31 -17.60 15.39
CA SER A 83 -3.61 -16.99 16.54
C SER A 83 -3.54 -15.47 16.39
N THR A 84 -4.21 -14.75 17.28
CA THR A 84 -4.16 -13.29 17.35
C THR A 84 -2.74 -12.79 17.54
N ASP A 85 -1.94 -13.46 18.37
CA ASP A 85 -0.55 -13.07 18.63
C ASP A 85 0.32 -13.17 17.37
N LEU A 86 0.13 -14.22 16.56
CA LEU A 86 0.84 -14.37 15.29
C LEU A 86 0.38 -13.32 14.28
N ILE A 87 -0.93 -13.02 14.21
CA ILE A 87 -1.47 -11.97 13.33
C ILE A 87 -0.87 -10.62 13.71
N VAL A 88 -0.89 -10.25 14.98
CA VAL A 88 -0.29 -8.99 15.47
C VAL A 88 1.21 -8.96 15.18
N ALA A 89 1.94 -10.04 15.46
CA ALA A 89 3.37 -10.14 15.16
C ALA A 89 3.66 -10.07 13.64
N GLY A 90 2.71 -10.45 12.80
CA GLY A 90 2.79 -10.35 11.35
C GLY A 90 2.77 -8.92 10.80
N ARG A 91 2.50 -7.91 11.63
CA ARG A 91 2.61 -6.50 11.26
C ARG A 91 4.07 -6.10 10.98
N PHE A 92 4.99 -6.65 11.76
CA PHE A 92 6.39 -6.27 11.76
C PHE A 92 7.21 -7.14 10.80
N ASN A 93 8.30 -6.58 10.26
CA ASN A 93 9.27 -7.35 9.47
C ASN A 93 10.11 -8.30 10.34
N ALA A 94 11.13 -8.94 9.77
CA ALA A 94 12.01 -9.86 10.50
C ALA A 94 12.79 -9.20 11.64
N ASN A 95 13.07 -7.89 11.52
CA ASN A 95 13.79 -7.10 12.52
C ASN A 95 12.88 -6.52 13.62
N GLY A 96 11.57 -6.79 13.58
CA GLY A 96 10.59 -6.24 14.51
C GLY A 96 10.25 -4.77 14.26
N VAL A 97 10.51 -4.26 13.05
CA VAL A 97 10.23 -2.89 12.63
C VAL A 97 8.86 -2.82 11.98
N ASP A 98 8.08 -1.80 12.33
CA ASP A 98 6.89 -1.40 11.57
C ASP A 98 7.35 -0.68 10.29
N LEU A 99 7.25 -1.35 9.15
CA LEU A 99 7.73 -0.79 7.89
C LEU A 99 7.07 0.56 7.57
N ASN A 100 5.80 0.75 7.96
CA ASN A 100 5.10 2.03 7.75
C ASN A 100 5.48 3.09 8.80
N ARG A 101 6.66 2.95 9.40
CA ARG A 101 7.35 3.93 10.27
C ARG A 101 8.82 4.12 9.86
N ASN A 102 9.23 3.53 8.73
CA ASN A 102 10.64 3.51 8.32
C ASN A 102 10.96 4.40 7.09
N PHE A 103 10.01 5.23 6.66
CA PHE A 103 10.16 6.15 5.51
C PHE A 103 10.48 7.58 5.94
N ASP A 104 10.91 8.42 4.99
CA ASP A 104 11.40 9.78 5.23
C ASP A 104 10.30 10.85 5.14
N CYS A 105 9.37 10.85 6.09
CA CYS A 105 8.54 11.99 6.46
C CYS A 105 8.29 11.93 7.98
N ASP A 106 8.83 12.90 8.72
CA ASP A 106 8.76 12.96 10.19
C ASP A 106 9.26 11.68 10.89
N TRP A 107 10.24 11.01 10.29
CA TRP A 107 10.74 9.75 10.80
C TRP A 107 11.24 9.85 12.24
N GLN A 108 10.92 8.85 13.02
CA GLN A 108 11.39 8.66 14.39
C GLN A 108 11.79 7.20 14.62
N THR A 109 12.77 6.97 15.49
CA THR A 109 13.17 5.60 15.90
C THR A 109 12.03 4.84 16.58
N LYS A 110 11.09 5.57 17.19
CA LYS A 110 9.88 5.03 17.83
C LYS A 110 8.67 5.79 17.32
N GLY A 111 7.73 5.09 16.72
CA GLY A 111 6.46 5.62 16.28
C GLY A 111 5.31 5.10 17.16
N VAL A 112 4.09 5.51 16.79
CA VAL A 112 2.86 5.06 17.45
C VAL A 112 2.03 4.25 16.47
N TRP A 113 1.50 3.12 16.92
CA TRP A 113 0.45 2.37 16.27
C TRP A 113 -0.72 2.24 17.24
N GLN A 114 -1.81 2.96 16.96
CA GLN A 114 -2.93 3.14 17.89
C GLN A 114 -2.46 3.71 19.24
N LYS A 115 -2.30 2.87 20.25
CA LYS A 115 -1.79 3.23 21.60
C LYS A 115 -0.47 2.53 21.93
N THR A 116 0.09 1.81 20.97
CA THR A 116 1.30 1.00 21.18
C THR A 116 2.50 1.69 20.54
N THR A 117 3.61 1.75 21.26
CA THR A 117 4.89 2.18 20.71
C THR A 117 5.44 1.09 19.81
N VAL A 118 5.85 1.44 18.60
CA VAL A 118 6.45 0.54 17.61
C VAL A 118 7.81 1.07 17.15
N SER A 119 8.66 0.17 16.67
CA SER A 119 9.96 0.55 16.12
C SER A 119 9.82 1.12 14.72
N GLY A 120 10.44 2.28 14.47
CA GLY A 120 10.65 2.86 13.13
C GLY A 120 11.98 2.47 12.49
N GLY A 121 12.71 1.52 13.09
CA GLY A 121 14.04 1.12 12.65
C GLY A 121 15.17 1.94 13.28
N THR A 122 16.40 1.70 12.86
CA THR A 122 17.61 2.36 13.38
C THR A 122 17.94 3.67 12.66
N ALA A 123 17.43 3.83 11.45
CA ALA A 123 17.54 5.04 10.61
C ALA A 123 16.37 5.04 9.61
N VAL A 124 16.18 6.18 8.95
CA VAL A 124 15.35 6.28 7.74
C VAL A 124 15.82 5.23 6.73
N PHE A 125 14.86 4.43 6.21
CA PHE A 125 15.15 3.33 5.27
C PHE A 125 16.19 2.33 5.80
N SER A 126 16.22 2.06 7.12
CA SER A 126 17.11 1.03 7.67
C SER A 126 16.74 -0.38 7.21
N GLU A 127 15.49 -0.60 6.83
CA GLU A 127 14.98 -1.93 6.52
C GLU A 127 15.15 -2.28 5.03
N PRO A 128 15.49 -3.52 4.70
CA PRO A 128 15.69 -3.92 3.30
C PRO A 128 14.42 -3.76 2.45
N GLU A 129 13.24 -3.90 3.05
CA GLU A 129 11.97 -3.72 2.37
C GLU A 129 11.72 -2.26 1.98
N SER A 130 11.99 -1.33 2.90
CA SER A 130 11.86 0.11 2.63
C SER A 130 12.93 0.59 1.64
N GLN A 131 14.15 0.02 1.69
CA GLN A 131 15.19 0.29 0.69
C GLN A 131 14.79 -0.22 -0.70
N ALA A 132 14.19 -1.40 -0.79
CA ALA A 132 13.76 -2.00 -2.04
C ALA A 132 12.69 -1.15 -2.74
N ILE A 133 11.65 -0.73 -2.01
CA ILE A 133 10.60 0.13 -2.58
C ILE A 133 11.13 1.52 -2.91
N LYS A 134 12.04 2.08 -2.08
CA LYS A 134 12.71 3.34 -2.36
C LYS A 134 13.46 3.28 -3.68
N ALA A 135 14.31 2.28 -3.87
CA ALA A 135 15.08 2.11 -5.10
C ALA A 135 14.16 1.93 -6.33
N TYR A 136 13.05 1.19 -6.17
CA TYR A 136 12.06 1.04 -7.21
C TYR A 136 11.44 2.40 -7.60
N VAL A 137 10.95 3.16 -6.62
CA VAL A 137 10.31 4.46 -6.84
C VAL A 137 11.26 5.48 -7.46
N GLU A 138 12.51 5.56 -6.99
CA GLU A 138 13.52 6.47 -7.54
C GLU A 138 13.87 6.16 -9.00
N THR A 139 13.82 4.88 -9.38
CA THR A 139 14.12 4.44 -10.74
C THR A 139 12.92 4.59 -11.68
N SER A 140 11.74 4.14 -11.25
CA SER A 140 10.54 4.10 -12.10
C SER A 140 9.75 5.39 -12.13
N LYS A 141 9.84 6.21 -11.06
CA LYS A 141 9.14 7.49 -10.87
C LYS A 141 7.64 7.38 -11.20
N PRO A 142 6.90 6.53 -10.48
CA PRO A 142 5.50 6.31 -10.78
C PRO A 142 4.69 7.61 -10.70
N THR A 143 3.74 7.78 -11.60
CA THR A 143 2.86 8.96 -11.63
C THR A 143 1.96 9.00 -10.41
N ALA A 144 1.45 7.84 -9.99
CA ALA A 144 0.62 7.73 -8.79
C ALA A 144 0.85 6.40 -8.08
N VAL A 145 0.68 6.41 -6.76
CA VAL A 145 0.83 5.23 -5.90
C VAL A 145 -0.42 5.04 -5.05
N VAL A 146 -0.92 3.81 -5.04
CA VAL A 146 -2.00 3.36 -4.15
C VAL A 146 -1.42 2.33 -3.20
N VAL A 147 -1.52 2.57 -1.91
CA VAL A 147 -1.12 1.60 -0.88
C VAL A 147 -2.36 1.14 -0.15
N TRP A 148 -2.61 -0.18 -0.16
CA TRP A 148 -3.72 -0.77 0.58
C TRP A 148 -3.33 -1.10 2.01
N TYR A 149 -4.22 -0.71 2.93
CA TYR A 149 -4.16 -0.95 4.37
C TYR A 149 -5.50 -1.50 4.87
N SER A 150 -5.58 -1.84 6.14
CA SER A 150 -6.81 -2.07 6.90
C SER A 150 -6.59 -1.73 8.39
N SER A 151 -7.57 -1.33 9.16
CA SER A 151 -8.97 -1.18 8.83
C SER A 151 -9.45 0.22 9.27
N ALA A 152 -10.01 1.00 8.39
CA ALA A 152 -10.66 2.27 8.74
C ALA A 152 -11.77 2.66 7.77
N GLY A 153 -11.84 2.00 6.60
CA GLY A 153 -12.92 2.20 5.63
C GLY A 153 -12.85 3.56 4.93
N GLY A 154 -11.70 3.95 4.35
CA GLY A 154 -11.55 5.25 3.71
C GLY A 154 -10.39 5.36 2.74
N VAL A 155 -10.36 6.46 1.99
CA VAL A 155 -9.25 6.86 1.13
C VAL A 155 -8.64 8.13 1.70
N PHE A 156 -7.35 8.08 2.04
CA PHE A 156 -6.64 9.16 2.71
C PHE A 156 -5.58 9.73 1.78
N ALA A 157 -5.62 11.04 1.57
CA ALA A 157 -4.61 11.76 0.81
C ALA A 157 -3.31 11.85 1.59
N SER A 158 -2.18 11.84 0.88
CA SER A 158 -0.85 12.01 1.47
C SER A 158 -0.40 13.46 1.47
N SER A 159 0.41 13.82 2.48
CA SER A 159 1.13 15.10 2.53
C SER A 159 2.33 15.00 3.48
N CYS A 160 3.39 15.76 3.19
CA CYS A 160 4.51 15.94 4.10
C CYS A 160 4.84 17.43 4.14
N HIS A 161 4.37 18.16 5.17
CA HIS A 161 4.54 19.59 5.45
C HIS A 161 3.92 20.59 4.45
N ASN A 162 3.83 20.25 3.15
CA ASN A 162 3.39 21.19 2.10
C ASN A 162 1.87 21.17 1.83
N GLY A 163 1.10 20.48 2.68
CA GLY A 163 -0.32 20.24 2.42
C GLY A 163 -0.53 19.20 1.31
N VAL A 164 -1.78 18.90 1.01
CA VAL A 164 -2.16 17.95 -0.04
C VAL A 164 -2.15 18.65 -1.40
N SER A 165 -1.43 18.13 -2.38
CA SER A 165 -1.43 18.70 -3.74
C SER A 165 -2.81 18.55 -4.40
N ALA A 166 -3.09 19.41 -5.39
CA ALA A 166 -4.35 19.35 -6.14
C ALA A 166 -4.50 18.00 -6.88
N GLU A 167 -3.40 17.44 -7.37
CA GLU A 167 -3.34 16.16 -8.06
C GLU A 167 -3.64 15.01 -7.09
N THR A 168 -3.04 15.02 -5.89
CA THR A 168 -3.35 14.01 -4.84
C THR A 168 -4.80 14.10 -4.37
N GLN A 169 -5.37 15.31 -4.27
CA GLN A 169 -6.80 15.49 -3.97
C GLN A 169 -7.68 14.89 -5.06
N ALA A 170 -7.34 15.14 -6.34
CA ALA A 170 -8.07 14.58 -7.48
C ALA A 170 -7.99 13.05 -7.52
N LEU A 171 -6.81 12.47 -7.29
CA LEU A 171 -6.58 11.03 -7.15
C LEU A 171 -7.44 10.44 -6.03
N THR A 172 -7.39 11.04 -4.83
CA THR A 172 -8.19 10.63 -3.66
C THR A 172 -9.67 10.61 -3.99
N LYS A 173 -10.18 11.69 -4.58
CA LYS A 173 -11.59 11.83 -4.97
C LYS A 173 -12.00 10.81 -6.03
N ALA A 174 -11.17 10.60 -7.06
CA ALA A 174 -11.45 9.65 -8.13
C ALA A 174 -11.63 8.23 -7.58
N TYR A 175 -10.68 7.78 -6.74
CA TYR A 175 -10.77 6.46 -6.13
C TYR A 175 -11.96 6.35 -5.16
N ALA A 176 -12.12 7.33 -4.27
CA ALA A 176 -13.13 7.30 -3.21
C ALA A 176 -14.57 7.29 -3.77
N VAL A 177 -14.86 8.16 -4.74
CA VAL A 177 -16.21 8.24 -5.34
C VAL A 177 -16.58 6.92 -6.02
N ALA A 178 -15.66 6.34 -6.79
CA ALA A 178 -15.94 5.10 -7.52
C ALA A 178 -16.05 3.87 -6.59
N SER A 179 -15.22 3.82 -5.55
CA SER A 179 -15.22 2.70 -4.60
C SER A 179 -16.32 2.79 -3.54
N GLY A 180 -16.89 3.97 -3.32
CA GLY A 180 -17.84 4.23 -2.23
C GLY A 180 -17.17 4.35 -0.85
N TYR A 181 -15.85 4.45 -0.79
CA TYR A 181 -15.14 4.81 0.44
C TYR A 181 -15.23 6.32 0.68
N LYS A 182 -15.15 6.72 1.96
CA LYS A 182 -15.11 8.13 2.32
C LYS A 182 -13.71 8.72 2.02
N PRO A 183 -13.62 9.90 1.34
CA PRO A 183 -12.35 10.59 1.16
C PRO A 183 -11.96 11.37 2.42
N TYR A 184 -10.66 11.40 2.72
CA TYR A 184 -10.07 12.18 3.81
C TYR A 184 -8.83 12.92 3.29
N ASN A 185 -8.61 14.14 3.80
CA ASN A 185 -7.43 14.94 3.45
C ASN A 185 -6.16 14.49 4.20
N SER A 186 -6.31 13.78 5.31
CA SER A 186 -5.21 13.25 6.11
C SER A 186 -5.69 12.09 6.97
N PHE A 187 -4.75 11.27 7.43
CA PHE A 187 -5.00 10.31 8.48
C PHE A 187 -4.72 10.99 9.84
N ASP A 188 -5.75 11.14 10.66
CA ASP A 188 -5.71 11.86 11.93
C ASP A 188 -6.20 11.04 13.14
N PHE A 189 -6.33 9.73 13.02
CA PHE A 189 -6.81 8.88 14.11
C PHE A 189 -5.77 8.69 15.22
N TYR A 190 -4.49 8.81 14.89
CA TYR A 190 -3.34 8.88 15.80
C TYR A 190 -2.14 9.44 15.03
N GLU A 191 -1.08 9.82 15.78
CA GLU A 191 0.13 10.37 15.17
C GLU A 191 0.79 9.39 14.19
N ILE A 192 1.08 9.87 12.99
CA ILE A 192 1.79 9.12 11.96
C ILE A 192 3.14 9.77 11.71
N THR A 193 4.19 8.96 11.80
CA THR A 193 5.57 9.34 11.52
C THR A 193 6.22 8.29 10.64
N GLY A 194 6.99 8.72 9.65
CA GLY A 194 7.78 7.81 8.79
C GLY A 194 6.93 6.85 7.95
N ASP A 195 5.75 7.27 7.49
CA ASP A 195 4.91 6.43 6.65
C ASP A 195 5.21 6.58 5.15
N MET A 196 4.89 5.55 4.38
CA MET A 196 5.23 5.45 2.97
C MET A 196 4.57 6.51 2.11
N VAL A 197 3.27 6.76 2.27
CA VAL A 197 2.56 7.67 1.37
C VAL A 197 2.94 9.13 1.62
N ASN A 198 3.23 9.52 2.86
CA ASN A 198 3.70 10.87 3.15
C ASN A 198 5.14 11.08 2.67
N TRP A 199 6.02 10.06 2.73
CA TRP A 199 7.30 10.10 2.04
C TRP A 199 7.13 10.31 0.53
N LEU A 200 6.22 9.60 -0.12
CA LEU A 200 5.94 9.79 -1.55
C LEU A 200 5.48 11.22 -1.86
N ALA A 201 4.64 11.81 -0.99
CA ALA A 201 4.26 13.21 -1.12
C ALA A 201 5.46 14.17 -0.97
N LYS A 202 6.44 13.87 -0.10
CA LYS A 202 7.69 14.61 0.01
C LYS A 202 8.50 14.57 -1.28
N GLU A 203 8.46 13.43 -1.99
CA GLU A 203 9.10 13.24 -3.30
C GLU A 203 8.26 13.80 -4.47
N ASN A 204 7.17 14.53 -4.19
CA ASN A 204 6.23 15.06 -5.18
C ASN A 204 5.53 13.99 -6.03
N ILE A 205 5.35 12.79 -5.49
CA ILE A 205 4.62 11.69 -6.12
C ILE A 205 3.22 11.64 -5.51
N GLN A 206 2.18 11.63 -6.37
CA GLN A 206 0.80 11.49 -5.93
C GLN A 206 0.61 10.15 -5.23
N ALA A 207 0.15 10.15 -3.99
CA ALA A 207 -0.04 8.90 -3.26
C ALA A 207 -1.28 8.94 -2.37
N ILE A 208 -1.94 7.79 -2.24
CA ILE A 208 -3.09 7.61 -1.35
C ILE A 208 -2.97 6.32 -0.55
N SER A 209 -3.47 6.38 0.68
CA SER A 209 -3.76 5.19 1.47
C SER A 209 -5.22 4.79 1.26
N VAL A 210 -5.46 3.56 0.86
CA VAL A 210 -6.80 2.97 0.80
C VAL A 210 -6.93 1.98 1.94
N LEU A 211 -7.72 2.32 2.96
CA LEU A 211 -7.94 1.46 4.11
C LEU A 211 -9.24 0.68 3.92
N LEU A 212 -9.13 -0.64 3.86
CA LEU A 212 -10.29 -1.54 3.86
C LEU A 212 -11.10 -1.38 5.16
N THR A 213 -12.38 -1.75 5.15
CA THR A 213 -13.26 -1.56 6.31
C THR A 213 -12.91 -2.51 7.46
N THR A 214 -12.43 -3.72 7.14
CA THR A 214 -12.08 -4.77 8.11
C THR A 214 -10.72 -5.37 7.80
N HIS A 215 -10.15 -6.15 8.73
CA HIS A 215 -8.94 -6.93 8.49
C HIS A 215 -9.18 -8.27 7.79
N SER A 216 -10.42 -8.61 7.44
CA SER A 216 -10.78 -9.93 6.89
C SER A 216 -11.44 -9.88 5.51
N ASP A 217 -12.11 -8.78 5.17
CA ASP A 217 -12.76 -8.63 3.86
C ASP A 217 -11.80 -7.96 2.87
N VAL A 218 -11.77 -8.44 1.65
CA VAL A 218 -10.99 -7.85 0.54
C VAL A 218 -11.75 -6.72 -0.18
N GLU A 219 -13.06 -6.60 0.03
CA GLU A 219 -13.94 -5.60 -0.58
C GLU A 219 -13.66 -5.40 -2.08
N TRP A 220 -13.50 -6.54 -2.79
CA TRP A 220 -12.97 -6.55 -4.17
C TRP A 220 -13.76 -5.65 -5.11
N GLY A 221 -15.09 -5.65 -5.05
CA GLY A 221 -15.93 -4.80 -5.91
C GLY A 221 -15.63 -3.32 -5.76
N LYS A 222 -15.44 -2.84 -4.53
CA LYS A 222 -15.06 -1.45 -4.23
C LYS A 222 -13.67 -1.13 -4.76
N ASN A 223 -12.69 -1.99 -4.45
CA ASN A 223 -11.31 -1.76 -4.86
C ASN A 223 -11.15 -1.80 -6.38
N LEU A 224 -11.82 -2.73 -7.08
CA LEU A 224 -11.81 -2.77 -8.54
C LEU A 224 -12.43 -1.51 -9.16
N ALA A 225 -13.53 -1.02 -8.60
CA ALA A 225 -14.17 0.23 -9.07
C ALA A 225 -13.22 1.43 -8.90
N GLY A 226 -12.55 1.54 -7.75
CA GLY A 226 -11.53 2.56 -7.50
C GLY A 226 -10.38 2.49 -8.49
N VAL A 227 -9.81 1.30 -8.72
CA VAL A 227 -8.72 1.09 -9.69
C VAL A 227 -9.15 1.48 -11.11
N LYS A 228 -10.34 1.07 -11.55
CA LYS A 228 -10.87 1.45 -12.89
C LYS A 228 -11.07 2.95 -13.05
N ALA A 229 -11.49 3.64 -11.99
CA ALA A 229 -11.61 5.10 -12.00
C ALA A 229 -10.25 5.77 -12.20
N LEU A 230 -9.16 5.20 -11.67
CA LEU A 230 -7.81 5.72 -11.91
C LEU A 230 -7.37 5.51 -13.37
N PHE A 231 -7.75 4.39 -14.01
CA PHE A 231 -7.49 4.21 -15.43
C PHE A 231 -8.13 5.33 -16.23
N THR A 232 -9.39 5.64 -15.95
CA THR A 232 -10.10 6.75 -16.60
C THR A 232 -9.45 8.10 -16.27
N HIS A 233 -9.05 8.32 -15.02
CA HIS A 233 -8.46 9.57 -14.55
C HIS A 233 -7.12 9.90 -15.26
N TYR A 234 -6.30 8.87 -15.51
CA TYR A 234 -4.98 9.01 -16.14
C TYR A 234 -4.97 8.70 -17.65
N THR A 235 -6.09 8.31 -18.24
CA THR A 235 -6.21 8.20 -19.71
C THR A 235 -6.25 9.59 -20.32
N LYS A 236 -5.30 9.88 -21.19
CA LYS A 236 -5.22 11.13 -21.98
C LYS A 236 -5.41 10.84 -23.45
#